data_89678d109e7f756d4b2d7ec148313e64
#
_entry.id   89678d109e7f756d4b2d7ec148313e64
#
_cell.length_a   1.000
_cell.length_b   1.000
_cell.length_c   1.000
_cell.angle_alpha   90.00
_cell.angle_beta   90.00
_cell.angle_gamma   90.00
#
_symmetry.space_group_name_H-M   'P 1'
#
loop_
_entity.id
_entity.type
_entity.pdbx_description
1 polymer ?
#
loop_
_entity_poly.entity_id
_entity_poly.type
_entity_poly.pdbx_seq_one_letter_code
_entity_poly.pdbx_strand_id
1 'polypeptide(L)'
;MAVAAGASAAQQTEVDKGDRYDYKYPVFTQENPQAAERMNRDIQKMVNKSRKDLRHPDMRAVGSNYEVIYENDQFVCLTFNTWYYYDKAAHGMYYTHGIVYDKATGKRVPYTRFMKKLDAKQLKQDIKAKRLPVYGADLKTVSEAPFIDNIDKFKVSKDYIITEDGHLYLMYQPYELDCYAAGVTYVQVK
;
A
#
# COMPACT_ATOMS: atom_id res chain seq x y z
N MET A 1 -31.75 19.57 -0.04
CA MET A 1 -30.51 19.45 -0.81
C MET A 1 -30.26 17.97 -1.01
N ALA A 2 -30.32 17.49 -2.26
CA ALA A 2 -30.05 16.10 -2.56
C ALA A 2 -28.54 15.89 -2.44
N VAL A 3 -28.09 15.02 -1.54
CA VAL A 3 -26.73 14.51 -1.51
C VAL A 3 -26.61 13.66 -2.76
N ALA A 4 -25.85 14.14 -3.74
CA ALA A 4 -25.49 13.34 -4.88
C ALA A 4 -24.72 12.13 -4.34
N ALA A 5 -25.27 10.93 -4.53
CA ALA A 5 -24.54 9.70 -4.29
C ALA A 5 -23.31 9.72 -5.19
N GLY A 6 -22.13 9.87 -4.60
CA GLY A 6 -20.87 9.88 -5.33
C GLY A 6 -20.74 8.60 -6.12
N ALA A 7 -20.43 8.72 -7.40
CA ALA A 7 -20.16 7.57 -8.24
C ALA A 7 -18.96 6.80 -7.69
N SER A 8 -19.20 5.60 -7.18
CA SER A 8 -18.13 4.65 -6.82
C SER A 8 -17.24 4.46 -8.05
N ALA A 9 -15.91 4.47 -7.89
CA ALA A 9 -15.05 3.97 -8.95
C ALA A 9 -15.34 2.49 -9.06
N ALA A 10 -16.31 2.13 -9.92
CA ALA A 10 -16.69 0.75 -10.12
C ALA A 10 -15.43 -0.02 -10.47
N GLN A 11 -14.97 -0.86 -9.55
CA GLN A 11 -13.80 -1.69 -9.74
C GLN A 11 -14.23 -3.14 -9.83
N GLN A 12 -13.68 -3.81 -10.82
CA GLN A 12 -13.80 -5.25 -10.96
C GLN A 12 -12.46 -5.87 -10.55
N THR A 13 -12.53 -7.06 -9.96
CA THR A 13 -11.32 -7.84 -9.70
C THR A 13 -10.97 -8.63 -10.94
N GLU A 14 -9.83 -8.36 -11.54
CA GLU A 14 -9.23 -9.23 -12.54
C GLU A 14 -8.44 -10.33 -11.86
N VAL A 15 -8.57 -11.56 -12.34
CA VAL A 15 -7.85 -12.74 -11.86
C VAL A 15 -7.07 -13.34 -13.01
N ASP A 16 -5.75 -13.40 -12.88
CA ASP A 16 -4.84 -14.04 -13.84
C ASP A 16 -3.98 -15.06 -13.10
N LYS A 17 -4.24 -16.34 -13.35
CA LYS A 17 -3.68 -17.46 -12.61
C LYS A 17 -3.04 -18.49 -13.52
N GLY A 18 -1.89 -19.01 -13.11
CA GLY A 18 -1.18 -20.10 -13.72
C GLY A 18 -0.43 -20.93 -12.69
N ASP A 19 0.38 -21.90 -13.12
CA ASP A 19 1.07 -22.83 -12.22
C ASP A 19 2.01 -22.17 -11.22
N ARG A 20 2.60 -21.02 -11.62
CA ARG A 20 3.61 -20.31 -10.83
C ARG A 20 3.20 -18.88 -10.49
N TYR A 21 1.97 -18.47 -10.78
CA TYR A 21 1.49 -17.13 -10.47
C TYR A 21 0.00 -17.11 -10.15
N ASP A 22 -0.37 -16.16 -9.27
CA ASP A 22 -1.76 -15.89 -8.91
C ASP A 22 -1.91 -14.38 -8.67
N TYR A 23 -2.40 -13.67 -9.69
CA TYR A 23 -2.62 -12.23 -9.63
C TYR A 23 -4.10 -11.93 -9.46
N LYS A 24 -4.40 -11.14 -8.42
CA LYS A 24 -5.69 -10.47 -8.22
C LYS A 24 -5.42 -8.99 -8.14
N TYR A 25 -6.02 -8.21 -9.03
CA TYR A 25 -5.80 -6.77 -9.09
C TYR A 25 -7.05 -6.02 -9.52
N PRO A 26 -7.20 -4.73 -9.12
CA PRO A 26 -8.35 -3.94 -9.51
C PRO A 26 -8.25 -3.50 -10.97
N VAL A 27 -9.39 -3.52 -11.65
CA VAL A 27 -9.62 -2.84 -12.92
C VAL A 27 -10.71 -1.79 -12.68
N PHE A 28 -10.34 -0.54 -12.85
CA PHE A 28 -11.22 0.60 -12.64
C PHE A 28 -12.04 0.89 -13.88
N THR A 29 -13.35 1.09 -13.67
CA THR A 29 -14.29 1.61 -14.65
C THR A 29 -15.02 2.78 -14.01
N GLN A 30 -14.87 3.98 -14.56
CA GLN A 30 -15.52 5.18 -14.05
C GLN A 30 -15.92 6.11 -15.21
N GLU A 31 -16.71 7.13 -14.91
CA GLU A 31 -17.25 8.09 -15.90
C GLU A 31 -16.16 8.79 -16.71
N ASN A 32 -14.97 9.02 -16.11
CA ASN A 32 -13.81 9.53 -16.83
C ASN A 32 -12.91 8.38 -17.31
N PRO A 33 -13.03 7.94 -18.60
CA PRO A 33 -12.25 6.81 -19.10
C PRO A 33 -10.75 7.04 -19.08
N GLN A 34 -10.29 8.28 -19.25
CA GLN A 34 -8.86 8.62 -19.25
C GLN A 34 -8.24 8.45 -17.84
N ALA A 35 -9.00 8.81 -16.81
CA ALA A 35 -8.58 8.61 -15.43
C ALA A 35 -8.55 7.12 -15.09
N ALA A 36 -9.60 6.37 -15.45
CA ALA A 36 -9.65 4.92 -15.29
C ALA A 36 -8.46 4.22 -15.99
N GLU A 37 -8.20 4.55 -17.24
CA GLU A 37 -7.08 4.00 -18.01
C GLU A 37 -5.72 4.29 -17.33
N ARG A 38 -5.56 5.49 -16.77
CA ARG A 38 -4.31 5.84 -16.06
C ARG A 38 -4.12 5.01 -14.79
N MET A 39 -5.17 4.83 -13.99
CA MET A 39 -5.12 3.98 -12.79
C MET A 39 -4.82 2.53 -13.19
N ASN A 40 -5.53 1.98 -14.17
CA ASN A 40 -5.32 0.63 -14.66
C ASN A 40 -3.90 0.41 -15.19
N ARG A 41 -3.36 1.37 -15.94
CA ARG A 41 -1.98 1.31 -16.44
C ARG A 41 -0.96 1.30 -15.31
N ASP A 42 -1.22 2.03 -14.23
CA ASP A 42 -0.36 2.08 -13.06
C ASP A 42 -0.36 0.74 -12.29
N ILE A 43 -1.53 0.15 -12.07
CA ILE A 43 -1.67 -1.21 -11.51
C ILE A 43 -0.97 -2.24 -12.39
N GLN A 44 -1.21 -2.21 -13.71
CA GLN A 44 -0.58 -3.14 -14.65
C GLN A 44 0.96 -3.05 -14.66
N LYS A 45 1.54 -1.86 -14.43
CA LYS A 45 2.99 -1.73 -14.28
C LYS A 45 3.52 -2.51 -13.09
N MET A 46 2.80 -2.51 -11.95
CA MET A 46 3.19 -3.28 -10.76
C MET A 46 3.06 -4.78 -11.01
N VAL A 47 1.95 -5.24 -11.59
CA VAL A 47 1.75 -6.64 -11.98
C VAL A 47 2.84 -7.09 -12.95
N ASN A 48 3.11 -6.31 -14.01
CA ASN A 48 4.10 -6.65 -15.01
C ASN A 48 5.54 -6.63 -14.46
N LYS A 49 5.83 -5.77 -13.47
CA LYS A 49 7.11 -5.77 -12.79
C LYS A 49 7.31 -7.08 -12.04
N SER A 50 6.38 -7.47 -11.19
CA SER A 50 6.48 -8.73 -10.43
C SER A 50 6.45 -9.97 -11.34
N ARG A 51 5.71 -9.92 -12.46
CA ARG A 51 5.70 -11.01 -13.45
C ARG A 51 7.08 -11.25 -14.09
N LYS A 52 7.91 -10.21 -14.23
CA LYS A 52 9.29 -10.36 -14.71
C LYS A 52 10.15 -11.17 -13.75
N ASP A 53 9.84 -11.14 -12.45
CA ASP A 53 10.58 -11.85 -11.42
C ASP A 53 10.43 -13.38 -11.57
N LEU A 54 9.35 -13.87 -12.25
CA LEU A 54 9.23 -15.29 -12.63
C LEU A 54 10.37 -15.82 -13.53
N ARG A 55 11.14 -14.92 -14.15
CA ARG A 55 12.32 -15.28 -14.95
C ARG A 55 13.53 -15.65 -14.07
N HIS A 56 13.50 -15.28 -12.80
CA HIS A 56 14.55 -15.68 -11.86
C HIS A 56 14.52 -17.21 -11.67
N PRO A 57 15.65 -17.92 -11.77
CA PRO A 57 15.66 -19.38 -11.71
C PRO A 57 15.10 -19.94 -10.40
N ASP A 58 15.34 -19.24 -9.29
CA ASP A 58 14.89 -19.68 -7.97
C ASP A 58 13.48 -19.19 -7.62
N MET A 59 12.82 -18.42 -8.50
CA MET A 59 11.45 -17.97 -8.26
C MET A 59 10.48 -19.12 -8.46
N ARG A 60 9.86 -19.56 -7.36
CA ARG A 60 8.87 -20.65 -7.38
C ARG A 60 7.47 -20.15 -7.71
N ALA A 61 7.06 -19.06 -7.06
CA ALA A 61 5.73 -18.49 -7.30
C ALA A 61 5.73 -16.99 -6.99
N VAL A 62 4.82 -16.26 -7.64
CA VAL A 62 4.59 -14.83 -7.42
C VAL A 62 3.11 -14.51 -7.65
N GLY A 63 2.62 -13.49 -6.98
CA GLY A 63 1.26 -13.02 -7.21
C GLY A 63 0.98 -11.68 -6.58
N SER A 64 -0.26 -11.27 -6.67
CA SER A 64 -0.74 -10.05 -6.03
C SER A 64 -2.15 -10.22 -5.48
N ASN A 65 -2.47 -9.38 -4.52
CA ASN A 65 -3.81 -9.10 -4.08
C ASN A 65 -3.94 -7.61 -3.73
N TYR A 66 -5.15 -7.15 -3.53
CA TYR A 66 -5.42 -5.77 -3.15
C TYR A 66 -6.62 -5.70 -2.22
N GLU A 67 -6.71 -4.59 -1.51
CA GLU A 67 -7.85 -4.25 -0.68
C GLU A 67 -8.16 -2.76 -0.84
N VAL A 68 -9.44 -2.41 -1.00
CA VAL A 68 -9.87 -1.01 -0.95
C VAL A 68 -10.12 -0.65 0.49
N ILE A 69 -9.34 0.30 0.99
CA ILE A 69 -9.38 0.76 2.37
C ILE A 69 -10.46 1.82 2.57
N TYR A 70 -10.55 2.74 1.58
CA TYR A 70 -11.48 3.86 1.64
C TYR A 70 -11.74 4.41 0.25
N GLU A 71 -12.96 4.84 0.01
CA GLU A 71 -13.35 5.54 -1.21
C GLU A 71 -14.36 6.64 -0.92
N ASN A 72 -14.20 7.78 -1.58
CA ASN A 72 -15.18 8.87 -1.62
C ASN A 72 -15.28 9.44 -3.05
N ASP A 73 -15.95 10.59 -3.21
CA ASP A 73 -16.14 11.22 -4.53
C ASP A 73 -14.85 11.65 -5.19
N GLN A 74 -13.80 11.97 -4.42
CA GLN A 74 -12.54 12.50 -4.91
C GLN A 74 -11.45 11.46 -5.02
N PHE A 75 -11.40 10.50 -4.09
CA PHE A 75 -10.26 9.60 -3.93
C PHE A 75 -10.71 8.14 -3.79
N VAL A 76 -9.86 7.24 -4.27
CA VAL A 76 -9.87 5.83 -3.88
C VAL A 76 -8.52 5.50 -3.25
N CYS A 77 -8.56 4.96 -2.04
CA CYS A 77 -7.41 4.48 -1.28
C CYS A 77 -7.42 2.96 -1.24
N LEU A 78 -6.33 2.34 -1.64
CA LEU A 78 -6.19 0.89 -1.62
C LEU A 78 -4.78 0.47 -1.17
N THR A 79 -4.68 -0.75 -0.69
CA THR A 79 -3.40 -1.46 -0.58
C THR A 79 -3.25 -2.39 -1.77
N PHE A 80 -2.04 -2.46 -2.32
CA PHE A 80 -1.67 -3.41 -3.38
C PHE A 80 -0.48 -4.23 -2.90
N ASN A 81 -0.71 -5.49 -2.64
CA ASN A 81 0.28 -6.42 -2.14
C ASN A 81 0.82 -7.28 -3.27
N THR A 82 2.15 -7.40 -3.37
CA THR A 82 2.84 -8.35 -4.24
C THR A 82 3.61 -9.33 -3.37
N TRP A 83 3.38 -10.61 -3.56
CA TRP A 83 4.03 -11.67 -2.79
C TRP A 83 4.92 -12.53 -3.70
N TYR A 84 5.99 -13.08 -3.10
CA TYR A 84 7.03 -13.85 -3.75
C TYR A 84 7.38 -15.09 -2.92
N TYR A 85 7.58 -16.20 -3.58
CA TYR A 85 8.09 -17.41 -2.95
C TYR A 85 9.26 -17.95 -3.76
N TYR A 86 10.42 -18.00 -3.14
CA TYR A 86 11.65 -18.55 -3.71
C TYR A 86 11.82 -20.01 -3.35
N ASP A 87 12.46 -20.79 -4.22
CA ASP A 87 12.77 -22.18 -3.93
C ASP A 87 13.69 -22.26 -2.69
N LYS A 88 13.42 -23.22 -1.82
CA LYS A 88 14.14 -23.42 -0.54
C LYS A 88 14.08 -22.24 0.45
N ALA A 89 13.27 -21.23 0.22
CA ALA A 89 13.06 -20.19 1.21
C ALA A 89 12.24 -20.71 2.39
N ALA A 90 12.58 -20.28 3.60
CA ALA A 90 11.85 -20.65 4.81
C ALA A 90 10.41 -20.11 4.82
N HIS A 91 10.19 -18.96 4.17
CA HIS A 91 8.88 -18.33 4.01
C HIS A 91 8.84 -17.45 2.76
N GLY A 92 7.64 -17.09 2.33
CA GLY A 92 7.45 -16.09 1.28
C GLY A 92 7.84 -14.69 1.73
N MET A 93 8.08 -13.81 0.77
CA MET A 93 8.25 -12.37 0.99
C MET A 93 7.10 -11.63 0.31
N TYR A 94 6.80 -10.44 0.80
CA TYR A 94 5.80 -9.58 0.18
C TYR A 94 6.13 -8.10 0.38
N TYR A 95 5.57 -7.28 -0.51
CA TYR A 95 5.64 -5.83 -0.46
C TYR A 95 4.24 -5.28 -0.66
N THR A 96 3.81 -4.41 0.25
CA THR A 96 2.49 -3.80 0.21
C THR A 96 2.60 -2.30 -0.05
N HIS A 97 2.04 -1.86 -1.15
CA HIS A 97 1.97 -0.44 -1.50
C HIS A 97 0.64 0.14 -1.03
N GLY A 98 0.70 1.26 -0.31
CA GLY A 98 -0.46 2.09 -0.06
C GLY A 98 -0.61 3.12 -1.17
N ILE A 99 -1.75 3.12 -1.84
CA ILE A 99 -1.98 3.92 -3.03
C ILE A 99 -3.27 4.72 -2.85
N VAL A 100 -3.18 6.02 -3.06
CA VAL A 100 -4.36 6.89 -3.15
C VAL A 100 -4.40 7.49 -4.55
N TYR A 101 -5.49 7.26 -5.28
CA TYR A 101 -5.74 7.87 -6.58
C TYR A 101 -6.75 9.00 -6.45
N ASP A 102 -6.50 10.09 -7.16
CA ASP A 102 -7.48 11.12 -7.47
C ASP A 102 -8.38 10.62 -8.61
N LYS A 103 -9.67 10.49 -8.36
CA LYS A 103 -10.64 9.89 -9.30
C LYS A 103 -10.85 10.75 -10.54
N ALA A 104 -10.72 12.07 -10.44
CA ALA A 104 -10.88 12.95 -11.60
C ALA A 104 -9.72 12.85 -12.58
N THR A 105 -8.51 12.58 -12.10
CA THR A 105 -7.30 12.58 -12.93
C THR A 105 -6.65 11.21 -13.12
N GLY A 106 -6.99 10.23 -12.27
CA GLY A 106 -6.37 8.91 -12.20
C GLY A 106 -4.90 8.93 -11.77
N LYS A 107 -4.41 10.05 -11.19
CA LYS A 107 -3.04 10.17 -10.70
C LYS A 107 -2.93 9.73 -9.25
N ARG A 108 -1.77 9.17 -8.88
CA ARG A 108 -1.44 8.97 -7.47
C ARG A 108 -1.34 10.31 -6.76
N VAL A 109 -1.91 10.35 -5.57
CA VAL A 109 -1.88 11.52 -4.69
C VAL A 109 -0.79 11.29 -3.64
N PRO A 110 0.16 12.20 -3.44
CA PRO A 110 1.14 12.09 -2.35
C PRO A 110 0.49 12.47 -1.02
N TYR A 111 0.98 11.90 0.10
CA TYR A 111 0.46 12.20 1.44
C TYR A 111 0.51 13.70 1.77
N THR A 112 1.43 14.43 1.15
CA THR A 112 1.57 15.89 1.32
C THR A 112 0.37 16.71 0.81
N ARG A 113 -0.56 16.07 0.09
CA ARG A 113 -1.85 16.67 -0.27
C ARG A 113 -2.75 16.84 0.95
N PHE A 114 -2.57 16.00 1.97
CA PHE A 114 -3.44 15.90 3.15
C PHE A 114 -2.82 16.49 4.41
N MET A 115 -1.51 16.68 4.42
CA MET A 115 -0.77 17.23 5.55
C MET A 115 0.55 17.85 5.12
N LYS A 116 1.21 18.58 6.02
CA LYS A 116 2.56 19.12 5.78
C LYS A 116 3.58 17.99 5.57
N LYS A 117 4.59 18.26 4.73
CA LYS A 117 5.72 17.35 4.54
C LYS A 117 6.40 17.07 5.88
N LEU A 118 6.60 15.78 6.16
CA LEU A 118 7.26 15.30 7.37
C LEU A 118 8.79 15.37 7.23
N ASP A 119 9.44 15.72 8.32
CA ASP A 119 10.88 15.58 8.47
C ASP A 119 11.21 14.19 8.99
N ALA A 120 12.13 13.48 8.33
CA ALA A 120 12.45 12.09 8.66
C ALA A 120 13.11 11.94 10.04
N LYS A 121 13.97 12.92 10.45
CA LYS A 121 14.62 12.89 11.76
C LYS A 121 13.60 13.10 12.87
N GLN A 122 12.72 14.08 12.70
CA GLN A 122 11.66 14.35 13.66
C GLN A 122 10.69 13.17 13.76
N LEU A 123 10.26 12.60 12.62
CA LEU A 123 9.38 11.42 12.60
C LEU A 123 10.00 10.23 13.35
N LYS A 124 11.30 9.94 13.10
CA LYS A 124 12.02 8.88 13.84
C LYS A 124 12.01 9.15 15.35
N GLN A 125 12.27 10.40 15.77
CA GLN A 125 12.25 10.77 17.19
C GLN A 125 10.85 10.65 17.80
N ASP A 126 9.81 10.99 17.06
CA ASP A 126 8.42 10.92 17.54
C ASP A 126 7.96 9.46 17.71
N ILE A 127 8.32 8.57 16.79
CA ILE A 127 8.08 7.13 16.91
C ILE A 127 8.84 6.58 18.14
N LYS A 128 10.13 6.87 18.24
CA LYS A 128 10.98 6.39 19.34
C LYS A 128 10.46 6.86 20.70
N ALA A 129 9.99 8.09 20.80
CA ALA A 129 9.42 8.67 22.02
C ALA A 129 7.95 8.24 22.25
N LYS A 130 7.40 7.36 21.43
CA LYS A 130 6.00 6.90 21.50
C LYS A 130 4.97 8.04 21.40
N ARG A 131 5.33 9.17 20.76
CA ARG A 131 4.39 10.28 20.50
C ARG A 131 3.47 9.99 19.32
N LEU A 132 3.92 9.16 18.37
CA LEU A 132 3.12 8.67 17.27
C LEU A 132 2.87 7.19 17.47
N PRO A 133 1.62 6.73 17.46
CA PRO A 133 1.31 5.31 17.57
C PRO A 133 1.76 4.57 16.30
N VAL A 134 2.37 3.41 16.50
CA VAL A 134 2.72 2.46 15.47
C VAL A 134 1.83 1.23 15.64
N TYR A 135 1.18 0.83 14.57
CA TYR A 135 0.27 -0.31 14.57
C TYR A 135 0.83 -1.45 13.73
N GLY A 136 0.46 -2.68 14.08
CA GLY A 136 0.66 -3.85 13.25
C GLY A 136 -0.28 -3.89 12.04
N ALA A 137 -0.23 -4.98 11.30
CA ALA A 137 -0.99 -5.16 10.06
C ALA A 137 -2.53 -5.08 10.24
N ASP A 138 -3.03 -5.31 11.43
CA ASP A 138 -4.46 -5.23 11.75
C ASP A 138 -4.97 -3.81 12.06
N LEU A 139 -4.09 -2.79 12.06
CA LEU A 139 -4.35 -1.40 12.45
C LEU A 139 -4.94 -1.23 13.88
N LYS A 140 -4.78 -2.23 14.73
CA LYS A 140 -5.31 -2.27 16.10
C LYS A 140 -4.23 -2.58 17.13
N THR A 141 -3.40 -3.56 16.84
CA THR A 141 -2.32 -3.97 17.73
C THR A 141 -1.18 -2.96 17.67
N VAL A 142 -0.82 -2.40 18.82
CA VAL A 142 0.32 -1.46 18.90
C VAL A 142 1.62 -2.24 18.73
N SER A 143 2.45 -1.81 17.76
CA SER A 143 3.81 -2.30 17.57
C SER A 143 4.79 -1.49 18.40
N GLU A 144 5.74 -2.13 19.00
CA GLU A 144 6.83 -1.48 19.73
C GLU A 144 7.94 -0.94 18.82
N ALA A 145 7.86 -1.18 17.49
CA ALA A 145 8.85 -0.77 16.50
C ALA A 145 10.31 -1.09 16.93
N PRO A 146 10.64 -2.37 17.20
CA PRO A 146 11.90 -2.73 17.84
C PRO A 146 13.15 -2.37 17.05
N PHE A 147 13.02 -2.14 15.72
CA PHE A 147 14.14 -1.83 14.85
C PHE A 147 14.42 -0.34 14.69
N ILE A 148 13.56 0.55 15.21
CA ILE A 148 13.67 2.00 14.97
C ILE A 148 15.03 2.58 15.38
N ASP A 149 15.65 2.06 16.44
CA ASP A 149 16.96 2.51 16.91
C ASP A 149 18.09 2.10 15.97
N ASN A 150 17.97 0.97 15.32
CA ASN A 150 18.99 0.36 14.44
C ASN A 150 18.93 0.88 13.00
N ILE A 151 18.00 1.78 12.67
CA ILE A 151 17.87 2.31 11.31
C ILE A 151 18.76 3.54 11.14
N ASP A 152 19.89 3.37 10.47
CA ASP A 152 20.83 4.48 10.20
C ASP A 152 20.25 5.53 9.27
N LYS A 153 19.52 5.12 8.24
CA LYS A 153 18.94 5.99 7.21
C LYS A 153 17.43 5.89 7.17
N PHE A 154 16.78 6.29 8.25
CA PHE A 154 15.32 6.33 8.32
C PHE A 154 14.75 7.29 7.27
N LYS A 155 13.67 6.87 6.62
CA LYS A 155 12.97 7.66 5.60
C LYS A 155 11.50 7.75 5.92
N VAL A 156 10.88 8.88 5.55
CA VAL A 156 9.43 8.97 5.49
C VAL A 156 8.95 8.10 4.34
N SER A 157 8.08 7.16 4.65
CA SER A 157 7.50 6.29 3.62
C SER A 157 6.71 7.09 2.60
N LYS A 158 6.73 6.63 1.35
CA LYS A 158 5.86 7.13 0.28
C LYS A 158 4.56 6.38 0.19
N ASP A 159 4.54 5.15 0.72
CA ASP A 159 3.35 4.33 0.83
C ASP A 159 2.56 4.75 2.06
N TYR A 160 1.28 4.99 1.88
CA TYR A 160 0.38 5.42 2.94
C TYR A 160 -1.06 5.05 2.61
N ILE A 161 -1.90 5.00 3.62
CA ILE A 161 -3.34 4.85 3.50
C ILE A 161 -4.06 5.97 4.24
N ILE A 162 -5.29 6.21 3.83
CA ILE A 162 -6.27 7.03 4.54
C ILE A 162 -7.46 6.15 4.84
N THR A 163 -7.95 6.22 6.07
CA THR A 163 -9.14 5.50 6.53
C THR A 163 -10.39 6.38 6.48
N GLU A 164 -11.56 5.79 6.60
CA GLU A 164 -12.85 6.48 6.51
C GLU A 164 -13.00 7.60 7.55
N ASP A 165 -12.43 7.41 8.74
CA ASP A 165 -12.38 8.39 9.82
C ASP A 165 -11.37 9.53 9.60
N GLY A 166 -10.66 9.53 8.46
CA GLY A 166 -9.74 10.57 8.04
C GLY A 166 -8.33 10.45 8.63
N HIS A 167 -8.01 9.35 9.31
CA HIS A 167 -6.66 9.08 9.77
C HIS A 167 -5.73 8.77 8.58
N LEU A 168 -4.49 9.21 8.68
CA LEU A 168 -3.44 8.94 7.71
C LEU A 168 -2.33 8.13 8.36
N TYR A 169 -2.02 6.99 7.74
CA TYR A 169 -1.00 6.06 8.20
C TYR A 169 0.09 5.92 7.15
N LEU A 170 1.34 6.20 7.52
CA LEU A 170 2.51 5.80 6.72
C LEU A 170 2.74 4.31 6.88
N MET A 171 3.06 3.63 5.78
CA MET A 171 3.26 2.19 5.74
C MET A 171 4.76 1.87 5.67
N TYR A 172 5.19 0.90 6.48
CA TYR A 172 6.55 0.37 6.48
C TYR A 172 6.50 -1.14 6.27
N GLN A 173 7.38 -1.64 5.41
CA GLN A 173 7.42 -3.05 5.04
C GLN A 173 7.90 -3.93 6.19
N PRO A 174 7.64 -5.26 6.15
CA PRO A 174 8.28 -6.18 7.07
C PRO A 174 9.80 -5.95 7.14
N TYR A 175 10.37 -5.99 8.33
CA TYR A 175 11.77 -5.67 8.64
C TYR A 175 12.17 -4.18 8.58
N GLU A 176 11.27 -3.27 8.19
CA GLU A 176 11.63 -1.84 8.22
C GLU A 176 11.52 -1.23 9.63
N LEU A 177 10.46 -1.53 10.38
CA LEU A 177 10.31 -1.07 11.76
C LEU A 177 10.19 -2.20 12.77
N ASP A 178 9.75 -3.37 12.33
CA ASP A 178 9.51 -4.53 13.18
C ASP A 178 9.89 -5.84 12.47
N CYS A 179 9.85 -6.97 13.18
CA CYS A 179 10.15 -8.28 12.62
C CYS A 179 9.12 -8.69 11.54
N TYR A 180 9.47 -9.73 10.77
CA TYR A 180 8.58 -10.25 9.70
C TYR A 180 7.19 -10.63 10.23
N ALA A 181 7.11 -11.19 11.43
CA ALA A 181 5.85 -11.64 12.01
C ALA A 181 4.88 -10.49 12.33
N ALA A 182 5.39 -9.27 12.55
CA ALA A 182 4.56 -8.08 12.73
C ALA A 182 3.89 -7.62 11.43
N GLY A 183 4.40 -8.11 10.27
CA GLY A 183 3.89 -7.72 8.97
C GLY A 183 4.23 -6.29 8.58
N VAL A 184 3.36 -5.69 7.75
CA VAL A 184 3.42 -4.25 7.48
C VAL A 184 3.06 -3.49 8.74
N THR A 185 3.86 -2.48 9.08
CA THR A 185 3.57 -1.60 10.21
C THR A 185 3.08 -0.24 9.73
N TYR A 186 2.22 0.37 10.52
CA TYR A 186 1.52 1.60 10.19
C TYR A 186 1.79 2.67 11.24
N VAL A 187 2.36 3.81 10.82
CA VAL A 187 2.59 4.95 11.69
C VAL A 187 1.47 5.95 11.49
N GLN A 188 0.63 6.15 12.49
CA GLN A 188 -0.43 7.16 12.44
C GLN A 188 0.18 8.55 12.57
N VAL A 189 0.02 9.38 11.54
CA VAL A 189 0.61 10.74 11.48
C VAL A 189 -0.46 11.84 11.39
N LYS A 190 -1.71 11.44 11.21
CA LYS A 190 -2.87 12.34 11.25
C LYS A 190 -4.11 11.57 11.67
#